data_9bfdd2da93dd2f02eb16b4f27382a7de
#
_entry.id   9bfdd2da93dd2f02eb16b4f27382a7de
#
_cell.length_a   1.000
_cell.length_b   1.000
_cell.length_c   1.000
_cell.angle_alpha   90.00
_cell.angle_beta   90.00
_cell.angle_gamma   90.00
#
_symmetry.space_group_name_H-M   'P 1'
#
loop_
_entity.id
_entity.type
_entity.pdbx_description
1 polymer ?
#
loop_
_entity_poly.entity_id
_entity_poly.type
_entity_poly.pdbx_seq_one_letter_code
_entity_poly.pdbx_strand_id
1 'polypeptide(L)'
;ELELAALDYAGNSIYQVVKDECAQKAQMIVKIEEGATMVLVVNQSVISFIRSVSYGVQEALELTYNLPLKNRIETPEQAMELLSKKSFVVLNDGSEETEGSEEEKSKEQEFCESMTDVLVPLVGAVSRVVDYYVSHNANTPIEKILLTGLGANMKGIHRLLAQQLDYPIEILRQAEGWNLEKSFEGKFFGEYVACVGATAAPLGFKADNEKGKGGKTGDTKSKGKVNGILIAAAVFAFGILGAVILSVASAIT
;
A
#
# COMPACT_ATOMS: atom_id res chain seq x y z
N GLU A 1 -15.19 -20.51 -15.73
CA GLU A 1 -13.80 -20.43 -16.21
C GLU A 1 -13.45 -18.97 -16.37
N LEU A 2 -12.33 -18.52 -15.75
CA LEU A 2 -11.89 -17.13 -15.85
C LEU A 2 -10.88 -17.03 -16.99
N GLU A 3 -11.09 -16.11 -17.92
CA GLU A 3 -10.13 -15.81 -18.99
C GLU A 3 -9.14 -14.72 -18.54
N LEU A 4 -7.85 -14.95 -18.79
CA LEU A 4 -6.82 -13.95 -18.56
C LEU A 4 -6.94 -12.85 -19.63
N ALA A 5 -7.40 -11.66 -19.22
CA ALA A 5 -7.57 -10.53 -20.12
C ALA A 5 -6.27 -9.76 -20.36
N ALA A 6 -5.45 -9.57 -19.31
CA ALA A 6 -4.17 -8.88 -19.38
C ALA A 6 -3.28 -9.23 -18.19
N LEU A 7 -1.98 -9.04 -18.36
CA LEU A 7 -0.98 -9.06 -17.28
C LEU A 7 -0.45 -7.64 -17.09
N ASP A 8 -0.36 -7.23 -15.81
CA ASP A 8 0.22 -5.95 -15.44
C ASP A 8 1.04 -6.09 -14.16
N TYR A 9 1.88 -5.13 -13.84
CA TYR A 9 2.59 -5.09 -12.58
C TYR A 9 2.03 -3.98 -11.67
N ALA A 10 2.11 -4.20 -10.37
CA ALA A 10 1.50 -3.33 -9.37
C ALA A 10 1.95 -1.85 -9.50
N GLY A 11 3.18 -1.59 -9.93
CA GLY A 11 3.68 -0.23 -10.15
C GLY A 11 2.91 0.53 -11.23
N ASN A 12 2.60 -0.11 -12.37
CA ASN A 12 1.76 0.52 -13.39
C ASN A 12 0.34 0.74 -12.89
N SER A 13 -0.23 -0.25 -12.21
CA SER A 13 -1.57 -0.12 -11.64
C SER A 13 -1.68 1.06 -10.66
N ILE A 14 -0.71 1.21 -9.75
CA ILE A 14 -0.66 2.36 -8.84
C ILE A 14 -0.50 3.67 -9.62
N TYR A 15 0.41 3.68 -10.60
CA TYR A 15 0.61 4.84 -11.47
C TYR A 15 -0.68 5.29 -12.14
N GLN A 16 -1.51 4.38 -12.65
CA GLN A 16 -2.78 4.74 -13.28
C GLN A 16 -3.73 5.49 -12.34
N VAL A 17 -3.63 5.24 -11.04
CA VAL A 17 -4.46 5.92 -10.03
C VAL A 17 -3.92 7.32 -9.72
N VAL A 18 -2.59 7.48 -9.60
CA VAL A 18 -1.97 8.72 -9.10
C VAL A 18 -1.43 9.64 -10.19
N LYS A 19 -1.42 9.22 -11.46
CA LYS A 19 -0.76 9.96 -12.56
C LYS A 19 -1.23 11.40 -12.73
N ASP A 20 -2.51 11.66 -12.49
CA ASP A 20 -3.09 13.00 -12.67
C ASP A 20 -2.63 13.95 -11.54
N GLU A 21 -2.46 13.43 -10.32
CA GLU A 21 -1.87 14.18 -9.20
C GLU A 21 -0.37 14.45 -9.39
N CYS A 22 0.33 13.58 -10.12
CA CYS A 22 1.78 13.65 -10.38
C CYS A 22 2.13 14.37 -11.69
N ALA A 23 1.19 15.06 -12.32
CA ALA A 23 1.38 15.65 -13.66
C ALA A 23 2.43 16.75 -13.72
N GLN A 24 2.62 17.52 -12.64
CA GLN A 24 3.48 18.70 -12.64
C GLN A 24 4.78 18.52 -11.85
N LYS A 25 4.78 17.69 -10.81
CA LYS A 25 5.90 17.55 -9.89
C LYS A 25 6.17 16.09 -9.57
N ALA A 26 7.43 15.79 -9.27
CA ALA A 26 7.80 14.44 -8.85
C ALA A 26 7.18 14.12 -7.48
N GLN A 27 6.47 13.00 -7.41
CA GLN A 27 5.96 12.45 -6.16
C GLN A 27 6.49 11.03 -5.98
N MET A 28 6.80 10.70 -4.75
CA MET A 28 7.20 9.34 -4.39
C MET A 28 6.01 8.62 -3.75
N ILE A 29 5.73 7.44 -4.24
CA ILE A 29 4.69 6.57 -3.70
C ILE A 29 5.38 5.41 -2.99
N VAL A 30 5.05 5.21 -1.72
CA VAL A 30 5.57 4.11 -0.89
C VAL A 30 4.40 3.18 -0.56
N LYS A 31 4.39 2.03 -1.21
CA LYS A 31 3.40 0.97 -0.97
C LYS A 31 3.96 -0.02 0.03
N ILE A 32 3.42 0.00 1.24
CA ILE A 32 3.84 -0.89 2.34
C ILE A 32 2.89 -2.07 2.41
N GLU A 33 3.39 -3.26 2.15
CA GLU A 33 2.66 -4.51 2.29
C GLU A 33 3.14 -5.31 3.51
N GLU A 34 2.62 -6.51 3.68
CA GLU A 34 2.99 -7.39 4.78
C GLU A 34 4.49 -7.71 4.77
N GLY A 35 5.02 -8.32 3.70
CA GLY A 35 6.42 -8.78 3.62
C GLY A 35 7.36 -7.90 2.81
N ALA A 36 6.87 -6.87 2.12
CA ALA A 36 7.69 -6.05 1.24
C ALA A 36 7.14 -4.63 1.09
N THR A 37 8.00 -3.70 0.74
CA THR A 37 7.62 -2.32 0.42
C THR A 37 8.11 -1.96 -0.98
N MET A 38 7.22 -1.41 -1.80
CA MET A 38 7.55 -0.87 -3.11
C MET A 38 7.63 0.65 -3.03
N VAL A 39 8.72 1.19 -3.55
CA VAL A 39 8.92 2.64 -3.73
C VAL A 39 8.88 2.94 -5.22
N LEU A 40 8.01 3.87 -5.60
CA LEU A 40 7.75 4.28 -6.97
C LEU A 40 7.87 5.81 -7.04
N VAL A 41 8.57 6.36 -8.04
CA VAL A 41 8.55 7.80 -8.31
C VAL A 41 7.89 8.06 -9.64
N VAL A 42 6.88 8.90 -9.60
CA VAL A 42 6.19 9.42 -10.80
C VAL A 42 6.55 10.89 -10.95
N ASN A 43 7.04 11.24 -12.13
CA ASN A 43 7.42 12.60 -12.49
C ASN A 43 6.85 12.94 -13.87
N GLN A 44 6.12 14.06 -13.97
CA GLN A 44 5.49 14.50 -15.22
C GLN A 44 4.67 13.37 -15.88
N SER A 45 3.86 12.70 -15.10
CA SER A 45 3.04 11.55 -15.52
C SER A 45 3.83 10.39 -16.14
N VAL A 46 5.09 10.19 -15.72
CA VAL A 46 5.92 9.05 -16.13
C VAL A 46 6.52 8.40 -14.89
N ILE A 47 6.52 7.08 -14.87
CA ILE A 47 7.27 6.32 -13.85
C ILE A 47 8.76 6.49 -14.15
N SER A 48 9.47 7.23 -13.29
CA SER A 48 10.90 7.52 -13.44
C SER A 48 11.78 6.59 -12.61
N PHE A 49 11.24 5.96 -11.57
CA PHE A 49 11.97 5.10 -10.66
C PHE A 49 11.04 4.07 -10.02
N ILE A 50 11.54 2.87 -9.80
CA ILE A 50 10.86 1.82 -9.04
C ILE A 50 11.86 0.97 -8.29
N ARG A 51 11.59 0.67 -7.03
CA ARG A 51 12.41 -0.20 -6.17
C ARG A 51 11.52 -0.97 -5.21
N SER A 52 11.87 -2.23 -4.96
CA SER A 52 11.26 -3.02 -3.89
C SER A 52 12.30 -3.34 -2.82
N VAL A 53 11.89 -3.32 -1.57
CA VAL A 53 12.67 -3.75 -0.42
C VAL A 53 11.92 -4.84 0.34
N SER A 54 12.64 -5.84 0.87
CA SER A 54 12.05 -7.00 1.55
C SER A 54 11.79 -6.69 3.03
N TYR A 55 11.10 -5.58 3.29
CA TYR A 55 10.63 -5.16 4.60
C TYR A 55 9.19 -4.66 4.46
N GLY A 56 8.32 -5.09 5.35
CA GLY A 56 6.92 -4.71 5.41
C GLY A 56 6.47 -4.60 6.86
N VAL A 57 5.20 -4.88 7.13
CA VAL A 57 4.61 -4.81 8.48
C VAL A 57 4.34 -6.18 9.10
N GLN A 58 4.86 -7.27 8.54
CA GLN A 58 4.64 -8.63 9.03
C GLN A 58 5.00 -8.77 10.50
N GLU A 59 6.21 -8.36 10.90
CA GLU A 59 6.67 -8.47 12.29
C GLU A 59 5.80 -7.65 13.24
N ALA A 60 5.31 -6.48 12.80
CA ALA A 60 4.38 -5.66 13.57
C ALA A 60 3.00 -6.36 13.75
N LEU A 61 2.50 -7.04 12.72
CA LEU A 61 1.28 -7.84 12.82
C LEU A 61 1.47 -9.01 13.78
N GLU A 62 2.58 -9.75 13.65
CA GLU A 62 2.89 -10.90 14.51
C GLU A 62 3.06 -10.49 15.98
N LEU A 63 3.64 -9.33 16.25
CA LEU A 63 3.79 -8.82 17.61
C LEU A 63 2.44 -8.62 18.31
N THR A 64 1.38 -8.26 17.58
CA THR A 64 0.06 -8.06 18.16
C THR A 64 -0.57 -9.35 18.71
N TYR A 65 -0.19 -10.53 18.22
CA TYR A 65 -0.71 -11.81 18.70
C TYR A 65 -0.32 -12.09 20.16
N ASN A 66 0.74 -11.45 20.64
CA ASN A 66 1.25 -11.59 22.00
C ASN A 66 0.65 -10.55 22.97
N LEU A 67 -0.20 -9.64 22.50
CA LEU A 67 -0.85 -8.66 23.38
C LEU A 67 -1.79 -9.35 24.39
N PRO A 68 -1.69 -9.01 25.68
CA PRO A 68 -2.58 -9.52 26.72
C PRO A 68 -3.94 -8.83 26.67
N LEU A 69 -4.67 -8.98 25.56
CA LEU A 69 -5.99 -8.43 25.39
C LEU A 69 -7.07 -9.39 25.91
N LYS A 70 -8.24 -8.82 26.30
CA LYS A 70 -9.41 -9.63 26.69
C LYS A 70 -9.87 -10.57 25.57
N ASN A 71 -9.78 -10.12 24.32
CA ASN A 71 -10.01 -10.92 23.13
C ASN A 71 -8.66 -11.15 22.45
N ARG A 72 -8.28 -12.43 22.33
CA ARG A 72 -7.06 -12.81 21.63
C ARG A 72 -7.15 -12.43 20.15
N ILE A 73 -6.07 -11.87 19.62
CA ILE A 73 -5.90 -11.63 18.19
C ILE A 73 -5.38 -12.94 17.58
N GLU A 74 -6.08 -13.44 16.57
CA GLU A 74 -5.79 -14.74 15.95
C GLU A 74 -5.53 -14.62 14.43
N THR A 75 -5.90 -13.50 13.81
CA THR A 75 -5.75 -13.30 12.37
C THR A 75 -5.06 -11.97 12.03
N PRO A 76 -4.36 -11.90 10.88
CA PRO A 76 -3.74 -10.66 10.41
C PRO A 76 -4.74 -9.51 10.24
N GLU A 77 -5.99 -9.82 9.85
CA GLU A 77 -7.04 -8.81 9.69
C GLU A 77 -7.41 -8.17 11.03
N GLN A 78 -7.54 -8.98 12.09
CA GLN A 78 -7.80 -8.48 13.44
C GLN A 78 -6.63 -7.65 13.96
N ALA A 79 -5.38 -8.08 13.69
CA ALA A 79 -4.18 -7.33 14.02
C ALA A 79 -4.18 -5.97 13.33
N MET A 80 -4.43 -5.93 12.01
CA MET A 80 -4.47 -4.68 11.26
C MET A 80 -5.64 -3.79 11.70
N GLU A 81 -6.80 -4.36 12.03
CA GLU A 81 -7.92 -3.60 12.57
C GLU A 81 -7.53 -2.88 13.88
N LEU A 82 -6.83 -3.55 14.78
CA LEU A 82 -6.31 -2.93 16.00
C LEU A 82 -5.30 -1.82 15.68
N LEU A 83 -4.29 -2.12 14.85
CA LEU A 83 -3.22 -1.17 14.48
C LEU A 83 -3.74 0.04 13.70
N SER A 84 -4.87 -0.08 13.01
CA SER A 84 -5.51 1.05 12.33
C SER A 84 -6.25 2.00 13.28
N LYS A 85 -6.72 1.49 14.42
CA LYS A 85 -7.51 2.26 15.41
C LYS A 85 -6.64 2.94 16.46
N LYS A 86 -5.58 2.27 16.92
CA LYS A 86 -4.69 2.75 17.98
C LYS A 86 -3.26 2.80 17.50
N SER A 87 -2.55 3.90 17.83
CA SER A 87 -1.10 4.00 17.60
C SER A 87 -0.36 3.22 18.68
N PHE A 88 0.65 2.47 18.23
CA PHE A 88 1.56 1.75 19.11
C PHE A 88 3.03 2.08 18.76
N VAL A 89 3.27 3.18 18.07
CA VAL A 89 4.64 3.62 17.75
C VAL A 89 5.05 4.75 18.70
N VAL A 90 6.26 4.67 19.23
CA VAL A 90 6.83 5.74 20.03
C VAL A 90 7.30 6.86 19.12
N LEU A 91 6.82 8.07 19.39
CA LEU A 91 7.19 9.26 18.66
C LEU A 91 7.97 10.22 19.56
N ASN A 92 8.99 10.85 19.01
CA ASN A 92 9.87 11.76 19.77
C ASN A 92 9.20 13.10 20.16
N ASP A 93 7.92 13.28 19.88
CA ASP A 93 7.17 14.52 20.10
C ASP A 93 6.38 14.56 21.42
N GLY A 94 6.52 13.54 22.27
CA GLY A 94 5.92 13.51 23.62
C GLY A 94 4.39 13.48 23.65
N SER A 95 3.73 13.04 22.58
CA SER A 95 2.28 13.22 22.39
C SER A 95 1.39 12.08 22.87
N GLU A 96 1.85 11.16 23.73
CA GLU A 96 1.01 10.05 24.23
C GLU A 96 0.74 10.15 25.73
N GLU A 97 -0.50 10.55 26.04
CA GLU A 97 -1.09 10.33 27.37
C GLU A 97 -1.72 8.94 27.40
N THR A 98 -1.15 8.02 28.16
CA THR A 98 -1.73 6.70 28.44
C THR A 98 -2.63 6.78 29.67
N GLU A 99 -3.91 6.40 29.53
CA GLU A 99 -4.83 6.20 30.65
C GLU A 99 -4.65 4.77 31.21
N GLY A 100 -4.57 4.61 32.55
CA GLY A 100 -4.48 3.30 33.19
C GLY A 100 -3.66 3.32 34.47
N SER A 101 -3.55 2.14 35.12
CA SER A 101 -2.66 1.96 36.27
C SER A 101 -1.19 2.00 35.87
N GLU A 102 -0.26 2.28 36.80
CA GLU A 102 1.19 2.37 36.47
C GLU A 102 1.74 1.06 35.87
N GLU A 103 1.23 -0.10 36.31
CA GLU A 103 1.66 -1.40 35.77
C GLU A 103 1.14 -1.64 34.34
N GLU A 104 -0.09 -1.22 34.03
CA GLU A 104 -0.65 -1.30 32.68
C GLU A 104 0.06 -0.34 31.74
N LYS A 105 0.37 0.87 32.18
CA LYS A 105 1.16 1.86 31.43
C LYS A 105 2.56 1.35 31.10
N SER A 106 3.21 0.69 32.05
CA SER A 106 4.55 0.12 31.83
C SER A 106 4.55 -0.98 30.75
N LYS A 107 3.54 -1.89 30.77
CA LYS A 107 3.40 -2.95 29.78
C LYS A 107 3.03 -2.42 28.39
N GLU A 108 2.19 -1.39 28.34
CA GLU A 108 1.83 -0.74 27.09
C GLU A 108 3.01 0.00 26.48
N GLN A 109 3.80 0.68 27.31
CA GLN A 109 5.01 1.36 26.85
C GLN A 109 6.04 0.37 26.30
N GLU A 110 6.30 -0.75 26.98
CA GLU A 110 7.19 -1.81 26.51
C GLU A 110 6.72 -2.38 25.16
N PHE A 111 5.39 -2.53 24.98
CA PHE A 111 4.84 -2.95 23.71
C PHE A 111 5.02 -1.90 22.61
N CYS A 112 4.82 -0.61 22.90
CA CYS A 112 5.03 0.46 21.95
C CYS A 112 6.52 0.59 21.54
N GLU A 113 7.44 0.41 22.46
CA GLU A 113 8.88 0.36 22.17
C GLU A 113 9.19 -0.83 21.24
N SER A 114 8.70 -2.04 21.58
CA SER A 114 8.88 -3.22 20.74
C SER A 114 8.25 -3.06 19.34
N MET A 115 7.06 -2.44 19.26
CA MET A 115 6.40 -2.15 17.99
C MET A 115 7.22 -1.18 17.13
N THR A 116 7.82 -0.18 17.75
CA THR A 116 8.69 0.77 17.08
C THR A 116 9.95 0.09 16.58
N ASP A 117 10.58 -0.76 17.39
CA ASP A 117 11.81 -1.48 17.05
C ASP A 117 11.62 -2.41 15.84
N VAL A 118 10.52 -3.15 15.76
CA VAL A 118 10.25 -4.04 14.60
C VAL A 118 9.98 -3.25 13.31
N LEU A 119 9.63 -1.96 13.39
CA LEU A 119 9.44 -1.08 12.23
C LEU A 119 10.72 -0.35 11.80
N VAL A 120 11.76 -0.26 12.65
CA VAL A 120 13.03 0.41 12.32
C VAL A 120 13.67 -0.10 11.04
N PRO A 121 13.74 -1.42 10.75
CA PRO A 121 14.30 -1.93 9.49
C PRO A 121 13.54 -1.44 8.26
N LEU A 122 12.21 -1.39 8.32
CA LEU A 122 11.36 -0.86 7.26
C LEU A 122 11.66 0.62 7.01
N VAL A 123 11.62 1.44 8.07
CA VAL A 123 11.90 2.89 8.00
C VAL A 123 13.28 3.16 7.42
N GLY A 124 14.31 2.45 7.92
CA GLY A 124 15.68 2.58 7.43
C GLY A 124 15.84 2.10 5.98
N ALA A 125 15.09 1.09 5.54
CA ALA A 125 15.11 0.64 4.16
C ALA A 125 14.49 1.68 3.21
N VAL A 126 13.35 2.26 3.59
CA VAL A 126 12.70 3.34 2.82
C VAL A 126 13.62 4.57 2.75
N SER A 127 14.22 4.98 3.88
CA SER A 127 15.16 6.10 3.92
C SER A 127 16.31 5.93 2.93
N ARG A 128 16.96 4.75 2.92
CA ARG A 128 18.04 4.47 1.96
C ARG A 128 17.60 4.56 0.49
N VAL A 129 16.35 4.18 0.19
CA VAL A 129 15.81 4.31 -1.18
C VAL A 129 15.56 5.78 -1.53
N VAL A 130 15.05 6.58 -0.60
CA VAL A 130 14.87 8.03 -0.76
C VAL A 130 16.22 8.70 -1.03
N ASP A 131 17.22 8.44 -0.19
CA ASP A 131 18.57 9.01 -0.29
C ASP A 131 19.23 8.63 -1.63
N TYR A 132 19.06 7.37 -2.05
CA TYR A 132 19.56 6.92 -3.35
C TYR A 132 18.90 7.70 -4.50
N TYR A 133 17.57 7.83 -4.48
CA TYR A 133 16.87 8.57 -5.54
C TYR A 133 17.30 10.02 -5.59
N VAL A 134 17.32 10.70 -4.45
CA VAL A 134 17.68 12.12 -4.36
C VAL A 134 19.10 12.39 -4.84
N SER A 135 20.06 11.55 -4.43
CA SER A 135 21.47 11.69 -4.82
C SER A 135 21.71 11.51 -6.34
N HIS A 136 20.86 10.74 -7.02
CA HIS A 136 20.99 10.48 -8.46
C HIS A 136 20.06 11.34 -9.33
N ASN A 137 19.12 12.06 -8.74
CA ASN A 137 18.08 12.81 -9.44
C ASN A 137 17.95 14.25 -8.91
N ALA A 138 19.07 14.94 -8.69
CA ALA A 138 19.09 16.31 -8.12
C ALA A 138 18.22 17.33 -8.87
N ASN A 139 17.99 17.13 -10.17
CA ASN A 139 17.16 18.00 -11.00
C ASN A 139 15.65 17.70 -10.93
N THR A 140 15.25 16.64 -10.21
CA THR A 140 13.87 16.21 -10.06
C THR A 140 13.54 15.99 -8.58
N PRO A 141 13.46 17.07 -7.79
CA PRO A 141 13.17 16.97 -6.36
C PRO A 141 11.77 16.39 -6.12
N ILE A 142 11.67 15.53 -5.13
CA ILE A 142 10.39 14.98 -4.66
C ILE A 142 9.63 16.11 -3.94
N GLU A 143 8.35 16.29 -4.25
CA GLU A 143 7.49 17.24 -3.56
C GLU A 143 6.93 16.66 -2.26
N LYS A 144 6.41 15.44 -2.33
CA LYS A 144 5.82 14.72 -1.20
C LYS A 144 5.93 13.22 -1.38
N ILE A 145 5.70 12.51 -0.31
CA ILE A 145 5.61 11.05 -0.27
C ILE A 145 4.16 10.65 0.00
N LEU A 146 3.59 9.81 -0.86
CA LEU A 146 2.26 9.22 -0.69
C LEU A 146 2.41 7.79 -0.16
N LEU A 147 1.80 7.50 0.99
CA LEU A 147 1.76 6.15 1.55
C LEU A 147 0.51 5.41 1.09
N THR A 148 0.68 4.16 0.72
CA THR A 148 -0.38 3.25 0.31
C THR A 148 -0.04 1.81 0.71
N GLY A 149 -0.94 0.86 0.43
CA GLY A 149 -0.79 -0.53 0.85
C GLY A 149 -1.30 -0.77 2.28
N LEU A 150 -1.29 -2.03 2.68
CA LEU A 150 -1.78 -2.49 3.98
C LEU A 150 -1.17 -1.71 5.15
N GLY A 151 0.16 -1.57 5.16
CA GLY A 151 0.90 -0.91 6.24
C GLY A 151 0.61 0.58 6.37
N ALA A 152 0.18 1.26 5.30
CA ALA A 152 -0.19 2.68 5.36
C ALA A 152 -1.46 2.93 6.19
N ASN A 153 -2.28 1.89 6.45
CA ASN A 153 -3.43 1.95 7.33
C ASN A 153 -3.06 1.90 8.82
N MET A 154 -1.84 1.50 9.15
CA MET A 154 -1.35 1.44 10.52
C MET A 154 -1.23 2.86 11.09
N LYS A 155 -1.94 3.10 12.22
CA LYS A 155 -1.97 4.42 12.86
C LYS A 155 -0.58 4.78 13.42
N GLY A 156 -0.09 5.94 13.05
CA GLY A 156 1.23 6.43 13.48
C GLY A 156 2.37 6.15 12.49
N ILE A 157 2.25 5.20 11.57
CA ILE A 157 3.33 4.85 10.61
C ILE A 157 3.80 6.06 9.79
N HIS A 158 2.88 6.92 9.35
CA HIS A 158 3.23 8.12 8.59
C HIS A 158 4.04 9.12 9.41
N ARG A 159 3.76 9.23 10.72
CA ARG A 159 4.54 10.09 11.63
C ARG A 159 5.92 9.51 11.92
N LEU A 160 6.00 8.18 12.10
CA LEU A 160 7.27 7.48 12.28
C LEU A 160 8.19 7.67 11.06
N LEU A 161 7.65 7.54 9.85
CA LEU A 161 8.39 7.81 8.63
C LEU A 161 8.76 9.30 8.50
N ALA A 162 7.86 10.22 8.86
CA ALA A 162 8.13 11.65 8.80
C ALA A 162 9.23 12.13 9.76
N GLN A 163 9.45 11.44 10.86
CA GLN A 163 10.59 11.73 11.77
C GLN A 163 11.95 11.40 11.14
N GLN A 164 11.98 10.43 10.21
CA GLN A 164 13.22 9.98 9.57
C GLN A 164 13.44 10.61 8.19
N LEU A 165 12.35 10.96 7.51
CA LEU A 165 12.36 11.51 6.16
C LEU A 165 11.98 12.99 6.22
N ASP A 166 12.81 13.85 5.65
CA ASP A 166 12.53 15.31 5.59
C ASP A 166 11.62 15.65 4.38
N TYR A 167 10.45 15.01 4.35
CA TYR A 167 9.44 15.20 3.31
C TYR A 167 8.02 15.25 3.88
N PRO A 168 7.10 16.01 3.28
CA PRO A 168 5.68 15.90 3.58
C PRO A 168 5.20 14.48 3.25
N ILE A 169 4.58 13.80 4.22
CA ILE A 169 4.05 12.44 4.06
C ILE A 169 2.54 12.47 4.18
N GLU A 170 1.86 11.97 3.17
CA GLU A 170 0.41 11.86 3.10
C GLU A 170 -0.03 10.41 2.89
N ILE A 171 -1.15 10.02 3.47
CA ILE A 171 -1.75 8.70 3.26
C ILE A 171 -2.73 8.80 2.10
N LEU A 172 -2.59 7.96 1.08
CA LEU A 172 -3.50 7.90 -0.07
C LEU A 172 -4.84 7.28 0.35
N ARG A 173 -5.78 8.12 0.76
CA ARG A 173 -7.12 7.70 1.23
C ARG A 173 -8.17 7.70 0.13
N GLN A 174 -7.92 8.45 -0.93
CA GLN A 174 -8.77 8.57 -2.11
C GLN A 174 -7.92 9.05 -3.29
N ALA A 175 -8.41 8.90 -4.49
CA ALA A 175 -7.76 9.44 -5.68
C ALA A 175 -8.75 10.29 -6.47
N GLU A 176 -8.29 11.43 -7.01
CA GLU A 176 -9.11 12.32 -7.83
C GLU A 176 -9.63 11.59 -9.09
N GLY A 177 -10.90 11.85 -9.43
CA GLY A 177 -11.53 11.28 -10.61
C GLY A 177 -11.99 9.82 -10.46
N TRP A 178 -11.75 9.18 -9.32
CA TRP A 178 -12.18 7.82 -9.03
C TRP A 178 -13.43 7.82 -8.14
N ASN A 179 -14.57 7.42 -8.71
CA ASN A 179 -15.82 7.22 -7.96
C ASN A 179 -15.91 5.75 -7.55
N LEU A 180 -15.61 5.48 -6.29
CA LEU A 180 -15.76 4.15 -5.70
C LEU A 180 -17.23 3.89 -5.34
N GLU A 181 -17.68 2.66 -5.56
CA GLU A 181 -19.03 2.26 -5.16
C GLU A 181 -19.20 2.21 -3.63
N LYS A 182 -20.46 2.24 -3.17
CA LYS A 182 -20.80 2.14 -1.74
C LYS A 182 -20.24 0.89 -1.05
N SER A 183 -19.93 -0.16 -1.81
CA SER A 183 -19.27 -1.37 -1.31
C SER A 183 -17.85 -1.13 -0.76
N PHE A 184 -17.25 0.01 -1.11
CA PHE A 184 -15.97 0.47 -0.58
C PHE A 184 -16.09 1.33 0.69
N GLU A 185 -17.31 1.69 1.09
CA GLU A 185 -17.54 2.49 2.27
C GLU A 185 -16.95 1.80 3.52
N GLY A 186 -16.15 2.53 4.28
CA GLY A 186 -15.46 2.03 5.46
C GLY A 186 -14.17 1.23 5.21
N LYS A 187 -13.78 0.98 3.95
CA LYS A 187 -12.52 0.33 3.62
C LYS A 187 -11.42 1.34 3.37
N PHE A 188 -10.18 0.96 3.68
CA PHE A 188 -9.03 1.80 3.39
C PHE A 188 -8.64 1.70 1.92
N PHE A 189 -8.82 2.77 1.17
CA PHE A 189 -8.55 2.82 -0.28
C PHE A 189 -7.13 2.41 -0.65
N GLY A 190 -6.13 2.85 0.14
CA GLY A 190 -4.73 2.58 -0.11
C GLY A 190 -4.38 1.08 -0.22
N GLU A 191 -5.10 0.21 0.49
CA GLU A 191 -4.92 -1.24 0.41
C GLU A 191 -5.29 -1.80 -0.98
N TYR A 192 -6.27 -1.18 -1.65
CA TYR A 192 -6.82 -1.66 -2.92
C TYR A 192 -6.34 -0.88 -4.14
N VAL A 193 -5.45 0.10 -3.97
CA VAL A 193 -5.03 1.03 -5.03
C VAL A 193 -4.52 0.30 -6.30
N ALA A 194 -3.74 -0.77 -6.13
CA ALA A 194 -3.24 -1.55 -7.26
C ALA A 194 -4.36 -2.31 -7.99
N CYS A 195 -5.33 -2.85 -7.25
CA CYS A 195 -6.49 -3.54 -7.84
C CYS A 195 -7.37 -2.55 -8.62
N VAL A 196 -7.60 -1.37 -8.05
CA VAL A 196 -8.36 -0.30 -8.71
C VAL A 196 -7.64 0.16 -9.98
N GLY A 197 -6.35 0.44 -9.91
CA GLY A 197 -5.57 0.89 -11.07
C GLY A 197 -5.44 -0.14 -12.18
N ALA A 198 -5.40 -1.44 -11.86
CA ALA A 198 -5.37 -2.52 -12.84
C ALA A 198 -6.60 -2.53 -13.76
N THR A 199 -7.73 -1.93 -13.35
CA THR A 199 -8.93 -1.82 -14.16
C THR A 199 -8.89 -0.67 -15.18
N ALA A 200 -7.97 0.28 -15.05
CA ALA A 200 -7.94 1.51 -15.85
C ALA A 200 -7.26 1.32 -17.20
N ALA A 201 -5.99 0.90 -17.20
CA ALA A 201 -5.21 0.72 -18.42
C ALA A 201 -4.07 -0.29 -18.18
N PRO A 202 -4.33 -1.59 -18.26
CA PRO A 202 -3.27 -2.58 -18.18
C PRO A 202 -2.28 -2.39 -19.32
N LEU A 203 -1.00 -2.56 -19.04
CA LEU A 203 0.02 -2.62 -20.08
C LEU A 203 -0.38 -3.73 -21.06
N GLY A 204 -0.49 -3.43 -22.31
CA GLY A 204 -1.14 -4.23 -23.37
C GLY A 204 -0.58 -5.63 -23.66
N PHE A 205 -0.15 -6.37 -22.64
CA PHE A 205 0.09 -7.81 -22.72
C PHE A 205 -1.27 -8.53 -22.74
N LYS A 206 -1.95 -8.47 -23.89
CA LYS A 206 -3.09 -9.33 -24.14
C LYS A 206 -2.57 -10.76 -24.28
N ALA A 207 -3.18 -11.69 -23.58
CA ALA A 207 -2.98 -13.10 -23.88
C ALA A 207 -3.50 -13.31 -25.32
N ASP A 208 -2.59 -13.50 -26.27
CA ASP A 208 -2.94 -13.79 -27.66
C ASP A 208 -3.61 -15.17 -27.73
N ASN A 209 -4.92 -15.20 -27.55
CA ASN A 209 -5.75 -16.36 -27.86
C ASN A 209 -6.20 -16.37 -29.34
N GLU A 210 -5.69 -15.47 -30.18
CA GLU A 210 -5.97 -15.49 -31.59
C GLU A 210 -4.78 -16.02 -32.39
N LYS A 211 -4.98 -17.22 -32.93
CA LYS A 211 -4.21 -17.73 -34.06
C LYS A 211 -4.30 -16.74 -35.24
N GLY A 212 -3.19 -16.04 -35.47
CA GLY A 212 -2.82 -15.48 -36.73
C GLY A 212 -3.81 -14.53 -37.42
N LYS A 213 -3.58 -13.23 -37.21
CA LYS A 213 -3.63 -12.22 -38.31
C LYS A 213 -2.88 -10.98 -37.84
N GLY A 214 -1.83 -10.61 -38.54
CA GLY A 214 -1.08 -9.39 -38.30
C GLY A 214 -1.96 -8.14 -38.33
N GLY A 215 -1.93 -7.35 -37.31
CA GLY A 215 -2.73 -6.13 -37.16
C GLY A 215 -1.90 -4.97 -36.63
N LYS A 216 -1.89 -3.92 -37.39
CA LYS A 216 -1.23 -2.65 -37.25
C LYS A 216 -1.44 -2.02 -35.87
N THR A 217 -0.35 -1.50 -35.29
CA THR A 217 -0.35 -0.51 -34.21
C THR A 217 -1.27 0.65 -34.56
N GLY A 218 -2.37 0.78 -33.84
CA GLY A 218 -3.30 1.90 -33.93
C GLY A 218 -3.38 2.62 -32.60
N ASP A 219 -2.93 3.89 -32.60
CA ASP A 219 -3.18 4.85 -31.53
C ASP A 219 -4.69 4.93 -31.24
N THR A 220 -5.10 4.43 -30.11
CA THR A 220 -6.48 4.61 -29.66
C THR A 220 -6.48 5.53 -28.43
N LYS A 221 -6.74 6.82 -28.67
CA LYS A 221 -7.23 7.73 -27.65
C LYS A 221 -8.59 7.26 -27.18
N SER A 222 -8.64 6.41 -26.17
CA SER A 222 -9.89 6.01 -25.52
C SER A 222 -10.15 6.91 -24.32
N LYS A 223 -11.04 7.89 -24.50
CA LYS A 223 -11.79 8.48 -23.39
C LYS A 223 -12.89 7.47 -22.99
N GLY A 224 -12.50 6.41 -22.27
CA GLY A 224 -13.45 5.43 -21.75
C GLY A 224 -13.97 5.86 -20.39
N LYS A 225 -15.25 6.17 -20.28
CA LYS A 225 -15.97 6.10 -19.01
C LYS A 225 -15.91 4.67 -18.53
N VAL A 226 -15.15 4.40 -17.47
CA VAL A 226 -15.09 3.07 -16.85
C VAL A 226 -16.44 2.83 -16.17
N ASN A 227 -17.18 1.81 -16.58
CA ASN A 227 -18.44 1.44 -15.95
C ASN A 227 -18.14 0.83 -14.56
N GLY A 228 -18.69 1.42 -13.49
CA GLY A 228 -18.48 1.00 -12.10
C GLY A 228 -18.78 -0.48 -11.81
N ILE A 229 -19.62 -1.12 -12.62
CA ILE A 229 -19.96 -2.55 -12.52
C ILE A 229 -18.74 -3.47 -12.74
N LEU A 230 -17.79 -3.08 -13.61
CA LEU A 230 -16.57 -3.85 -13.87
C LEU A 230 -15.58 -3.81 -12.69
N ILE A 231 -15.53 -2.71 -11.94
CA ILE A 231 -14.66 -2.53 -10.77
C ILE A 231 -15.11 -3.43 -9.61
N ALA A 232 -16.41 -3.48 -9.35
CA ALA A 232 -16.98 -4.35 -8.31
C ALA A 232 -16.70 -5.84 -8.57
N ALA A 233 -16.81 -6.29 -9.83
CA ALA A 233 -16.55 -7.68 -10.21
C ALA A 233 -15.06 -8.07 -10.03
N ALA A 234 -14.12 -7.17 -10.34
CA ALA A 234 -12.69 -7.44 -10.18
C ALA A 234 -12.28 -7.56 -8.71
N VAL A 235 -12.75 -6.65 -7.84
CA VAL A 235 -12.45 -6.68 -6.40
C VAL A 235 -13.03 -7.93 -5.72
N PHE A 236 -14.23 -8.37 -6.14
CA PHE A 236 -14.85 -9.58 -5.59
C PHE A 236 -14.10 -10.87 -6.00
N ALA A 237 -13.60 -10.93 -7.24
CA ALA A 237 -12.86 -12.09 -7.74
C ALA A 237 -11.50 -12.25 -7.03
N PHE A 238 -10.79 -11.16 -6.75
CA PHE A 238 -9.49 -11.22 -6.05
C PHE A 238 -9.64 -11.52 -4.55
N GLY A 239 -10.67 -11.02 -3.89
CA GLY A 239 -10.96 -11.34 -2.49
C GLY A 239 -11.28 -12.83 -2.29
N ILE A 240 -12.01 -13.45 -3.21
CA ILE A 240 -12.33 -14.88 -3.17
C ILE A 240 -11.10 -15.73 -3.51
N LEU A 241 -10.25 -15.31 -4.45
CA LEU A 241 -9.04 -16.04 -4.83
C LEU A 241 -8.01 -16.07 -3.68
N GLY A 242 -7.84 -14.97 -2.96
CA GLY A 242 -7.00 -14.90 -1.76
C GLY A 242 -7.47 -15.84 -0.66
N ALA A 243 -8.78 -15.90 -0.39
CA ALA A 243 -9.37 -16.79 0.60
C ALA A 243 -9.24 -18.28 0.22
N VAL A 244 -9.34 -18.62 -1.07
CA VAL A 244 -9.19 -19.99 -1.56
C VAL A 244 -7.73 -20.45 -1.49
N ILE A 245 -6.76 -19.59 -1.79
CA ILE A 245 -5.33 -19.92 -1.71
C ILE A 245 -4.93 -20.15 -0.24
N LEU A 246 -5.41 -19.34 0.70
CA LEU A 246 -5.17 -19.52 2.13
C LEU A 246 -5.80 -20.82 2.67
N SER A 247 -7.02 -21.16 2.23
CA SER A 247 -7.67 -22.40 2.69
C SER A 247 -7.03 -23.66 2.10
N VAL A 248 -6.45 -23.62 0.92
CA VAL A 248 -5.72 -24.75 0.32
C VAL A 248 -4.34 -24.91 0.97
N ALA A 249 -3.66 -23.83 1.32
CA ALA A 249 -2.38 -23.87 2.03
C ALA A 249 -2.53 -24.45 3.44
N SER A 250 -3.62 -24.14 4.15
CA SER A 250 -3.91 -24.73 5.49
C SER A 250 -4.39 -26.17 5.48
N ALA A 251 -4.77 -26.74 4.32
CA ALA A 251 -5.19 -28.12 4.18
C ALA A 251 -4.04 -29.08 3.79
N ILE A 252 -2.84 -28.55 3.49
CA ILE A 252 -1.65 -29.31 3.06
C ILE A 252 -0.58 -29.38 4.17
N THR A 253 -0.78 -28.67 5.29
CA THR A 253 0.01 -28.78 6.52
C THR A 253 -0.73 -29.58 7.57
#